data_7ad0277a1e0c0fc99b557d80313ba548
#
_entry.id   7ad0277a1e0c0fc99b557d80313ba548
#
_cell.length_a   1.000
_cell.length_b   1.000
_cell.length_c   1.000
_cell.angle_alpha   90.00
_cell.angle_beta   90.00
_cell.angle_gamma   90.00
#
_symmetry.space_group_name_H-M   'P 1'
#
loop_
_entity.id
_entity.type
_entity.pdbx_description
1 polymer ?
#
loop_
_entity_poly.entity_id
_entity_poly.type
_entity_poly.pdbx_seq_one_letter_code
_entity_poly.pdbx_strand_id
1 'polypeptide(L)'
;GVVLALGLSLLLRWLGAAGLPAPCAVPASAPRGCEVSRRELLHVFSAALLFRLTVFLAVAALACLVLYPDTGLSWATDIWKKWDAWHYVGLAELGYTGYWEDGRPLFLVFFPLYPWLVRLVCPLTGHNTMAAGLMVSFLCYSAGGVYLYRLAAWELGKGAARRTVLFLSLFPYAFFFGGVMT
;
A
#
# COMPACT_ATOMS: atom_id res chain seq x y z
N GLY A 1 19.01 13.54 -17.50
CA GLY A 1 18.23 14.09 -18.61
C GLY A 1 17.48 13.04 -19.42
N VAL A 2 18.19 12.09 -20.08
CA VAL A 2 17.59 11.15 -21.07
C VAL A 2 16.60 10.16 -20.42
N VAL A 3 16.92 9.59 -19.26
CA VAL A 3 16.05 8.63 -18.56
C VAL A 3 14.74 9.27 -18.12
N LEU A 4 14.78 10.51 -17.63
CA LEU A 4 13.58 11.28 -17.25
C LEU A 4 12.72 11.61 -18.48
N ALA A 5 13.35 11.97 -19.61
CA ALA A 5 12.62 12.26 -20.84
C ALA A 5 11.94 10.99 -21.42
N LEU A 6 12.62 9.84 -21.39
CA LEU A 6 12.06 8.56 -21.79
C LEU A 6 10.92 8.12 -20.84
N GLY A 7 11.10 8.25 -19.55
CA GLY A 7 10.06 7.94 -18.56
C GLY A 7 8.82 8.83 -18.76
N LEU A 8 9.00 10.12 -18.94
CA LEU A 8 7.92 11.04 -19.20
C LEU A 8 7.21 10.76 -20.54
N SER A 9 7.97 10.45 -21.61
CA SER A 9 7.39 10.11 -22.92
C SER A 9 6.59 8.81 -22.88
N LEU A 10 7.05 7.80 -22.15
CA LEU A 10 6.33 6.56 -21.92
C LEU A 10 5.06 6.80 -21.09
N LEU A 11 5.14 7.61 -20.06
CA LEU A 11 4.00 8.01 -19.25
C LEU A 11 2.94 8.75 -20.08
N LEU A 12 3.36 9.73 -20.89
CA LEU A 12 2.45 10.48 -21.76
C LEU A 12 1.82 9.61 -22.85
N ARG A 13 2.58 8.70 -23.44
CA ARG A 13 2.04 7.70 -24.39
C ARG A 13 1.05 6.78 -23.72
N TRP A 14 1.34 6.34 -22.49
CA TRP A 14 0.44 5.47 -21.72
C TRP A 14 -0.84 6.23 -21.31
N LEU A 15 -0.74 7.48 -20.88
CA LEU A 15 -1.87 8.35 -20.59
C LEU A 15 -2.73 8.61 -21.83
N GLY A 16 -2.10 8.80 -22.99
CA GLY A 16 -2.80 8.92 -24.28
C GLY A 16 -3.48 7.62 -24.72
N ALA A 17 -2.79 6.47 -24.57
CA ALA A 17 -3.35 5.16 -24.90
C ALA A 17 -4.44 4.72 -23.91
N ALA A 18 -4.40 5.18 -22.66
CA ALA A 18 -5.45 4.94 -21.67
C ALA A 18 -6.77 5.67 -22.00
N GLY A 19 -6.80 6.43 -23.14
CA GLY A 19 -8.00 7.11 -23.59
C GLY A 19 -8.51 8.04 -22.51
N LEU A 20 -7.63 8.83 -21.87
CA LEU A 20 -8.08 9.90 -21.00
C LEU A 20 -8.94 10.83 -21.87
N PRO A 21 -10.27 10.81 -21.74
CA PRO A 21 -11.06 11.87 -22.34
C PRO A 21 -10.53 13.17 -21.73
N ALA A 22 -10.52 14.23 -22.52
CA ALA A 22 -10.34 15.61 -22.05
C ALA A 22 -11.14 15.76 -20.73
N PRO A 23 -10.74 16.66 -19.80
CA PRO A 23 -11.39 16.82 -18.51
C PRO A 23 -12.89 16.88 -18.73
N CYS A 24 -13.54 15.73 -18.62
CA CYS A 24 -14.93 15.57 -18.97
C CYS A 24 -15.72 16.26 -17.90
N ALA A 25 -16.51 17.20 -18.29
CA ALA A 25 -17.79 17.40 -17.61
C ALA A 25 -18.35 15.99 -17.34
N VAL A 26 -18.40 15.58 -16.08
CA VAL A 26 -19.07 14.35 -15.66
C VAL A 26 -20.44 14.40 -16.31
N PRO A 27 -20.78 13.47 -17.23
CA PRO A 27 -22.09 13.53 -17.86
C PRO A 27 -23.09 13.51 -16.71
N ALA A 28 -23.97 14.52 -16.68
CA ALA A 28 -25.02 14.66 -15.65
C ALA A 28 -25.94 13.42 -15.58
N SER A 29 -25.77 12.49 -16.51
CA SER A 29 -26.53 11.26 -16.69
C SER A 29 -25.75 9.99 -16.37
N ALA A 30 -24.58 10.05 -15.69
CA ALA A 30 -23.96 8.81 -15.23
C ALA A 30 -24.96 8.10 -14.28
N PRO A 31 -25.30 6.82 -14.53
CA PRO A 31 -26.27 6.11 -13.71
C PRO A 31 -25.67 5.98 -12.29
N ARG A 32 -26.15 6.83 -11.38
CA ARG A 32 -25.85 6.69 -9.96
C ARG A 32 -26.46 5.38 -9.47
N GLY A 33 -25.71 4.61 -8.69
CA GLY A 33 -26.23 3.39 -8.07
C GLY A 33 -25.87 2.10 -8.78
N CYS A 34 -24.71 2.04 -9.44
CA CYS A 34 -24.24 0.78 -10.02
C CYS A 34 -23.96 -0.25 -8.93
N GLU A 35 -24.79 -1.30 -8.86
CA GLU A 35 -24.54 -2.42 -7.94
C GLU A 35 -23.27 -3.19 -8.33
N VAL A 36 -22.45 -3.44 -7.32
CA VAL A 36 -21.19 -4.18 -7.46
C VAL A 36 -21.35 -5.54 -6.81
N SER A 37 -21.09 -6.60 -7.56
CA SER A 37 -21.22 -7.96 -7.06
C SER A 37 -20.09 -8.33 -6.05
N ARG A 38 -20.37 -9.27 -5.14
CA ARG A 38 -19.35 -9.78 -4.19
C ARG A 38 -18.13 -10.35 -4.92
N ARG A 39 -18.33 -11.04 -6.04
CA ARG A 39 -17.23 -11.59 -6.85
C ARG A 39 -16.32 -10.47 -7.38
N GLU A 40 -16.91 -9.39 -7.86
CA GLU A 40 -16.16 -8.24 -8.36
C GLU A 40 -15.34 -7.57 -7.25
N LEU A 41 -15.91 -7.42 -6.05
CA LEU A 41 -15.18 -6.90 -4.87
C LEU A 41 -14.01 -7.81 -4.47
N LEU A 42 -14.22 -9.13 -4.47
CA LEU A 42 -13.15 -10.09 -4.20
C LEU A 42 -12.03 -10.03 -5.26
N HIS A 43 -12.38 -9.87 -6.54
CA HIS A 43 -11.36 -9.68 -7.59
C HIS A 43 -10.56 -8.39 -7.37
N VAL A 44 -11.22 -7.28 -7.03
CA VAL A 44 -10.51 -6.01 -6.73
C VAL A 44 -9.59 -6.17 -5.52
N PHE A 45 -10.07 -6.81 -4.46
CA PHE A 45 -9.26 -7.09 -3.27
C PHE A 45 -8.04 -7.94 -3.61
N SER A 46 -8.26 -9.06 -4.29
CA SER A 46 -7.18 -10.00 -4.66
C SER A 46 -6.18 -9.35 -5.62
N ALA A 47 -6.65 -8.57 -6.58
CA ALA A 47 -5.77 -7.86 -7.52
C ALA A 47 -4.90 -6.82 -6.80
N ALA A 48 -5.47 -6.05 -5.87
CA ALA A 48 -4.73 -5.07 -5.08
C ALA A 48 -3.69 -5.75 -4.17
N LEU A 49 -4.08 -6.86 -3.53
CA LEU A 49 -3.19 -7.64 -2.66
C LEU A 49 -2.03 -8.25 -3.46
N LEU A 50 -2.33 -8.91 -4.59
CA LEU A 50 -1.32 -9.52 -5.45
C LEU A 50 -0.37 -8.48 -6.05
N PHE A 51 -0.91 -7.33 -6.45
CA PHE A 51 -0.08 -6.22 -6.95
C PHE A 51 0.92 -5.76 -5.88
N ARG A 52 0.45 -5.56 -4.64
CA ARG A 52 1.32 -5.16 -3.53
C ARG A 52 2.37 -6.22 -3.20
N LEU A 53 1.98 -7.46 -3.15
CA LEU A 53 2.90 -8.57 -2.91
C LEU A 53 3.96 -8.64 -4.02
N THR A 54 3.56 -8.47 -5.28
CA THR A 54 4.49 -8.46 -6.42
C THR A 54 5.49 -7.31 -6.31
N VAL A 55 5.02 -6.09 -6.01
CA VAL A 55 5.90 -4.93 -5.82
C VAL A 55 6.86 -5.16 -4.65
N PHE A 56 6.36 -5.67 -3.53
CA PHE A 56 7.20 -6.00 -2.38
C PHE A 56 8.29 -7.01 -2.74
N LEU A 57 7.93 -8.12 -3.37
CA LEU A 57 8.87 -9.17 -3.77
C LEU A 57 9.87 -8.67 -4.81
N ALA A 58 9.43 -7.86 -5.77
CA ALA A 58 10.31 -7.29 -6.79
C ALA A 58 11.35 -6.34 -6.17
N VAL A 59 10.93 -5.47 -5.25
CA VAL A 59 11.83 -4.55 -4.54
C VAL A 59 12.79 -5.32 -3.63
N ALA A 60 12.30 -6.32 -2.91
CA ALA A 60 13.13 -7.17 -2.05
C ALA A 60 14.15 -7.94 -2.89
N ALA A 61 13.75 -8.55 -4.01
CA ALA A 61 14.65 -9.26 -4.90
C ALA A 61 15.70 -8.33 -5.52
N LEU A 62 15.29 -7.15 -5.99
CA LEU A 62 16.22 -6.16 -6.54
C LEU A 62 17.23 -5.70 -5.49
N ALA A 63 16.78 -5.43 -4.28
CA ALA A 63 17.66 -5.04 -3.18
C ALA A 63 18.66 -6.15 -2.81
N CYS A 64 18.21 -7.40 -2.72
CA CYS A 64 19.08 -8.53 -2.43
C CYS A 64 20.08 -8.81 -3.56
N LEU A 65 19.66 -8.68 -4.83
CA LEU A 65 20.54 -9.00 -5.97
C LEU A 65 21.55 -7.89 -6.28
N VAL A 66 21.16 -6.61 -6.09
CA VAL A 66 21.96 -5.47 -6.56
C VAL A 66 22.69 -4.77 -5.42
N LEU A 67 22.00 -4.55 -4.30
CA LEU A 67 22.53 -3.73 -3.20
C LEU A 67 23.25 -4.58 -2.13
N TYR A 68 22.79 -5.80 -1.92
CA TYR A 68 23.24 -6.64 -0.79
C TYR A 68 23.38 -8.12 -1.18
N PRO A 69 24.23 -8.48 -2.15
CA PRO A 69 24.35 -9.85 -2.67
C PRO A 69 24.79 -10.86 -1.60
N ASP A 70 25.46 -10.40 -0.54
CA ASP A 70 26.04 -11.29 0.48
C ASP A 70 25.16 -11.48 1.73
N THR A 71 23.99 -10.84 1.81
CA THR A 71 23.23 -10.73 3.07
C THR A 71 22.06 -11.69 3.23
N GLY A 72 21.71 -12.47 2.23
CA GLY A 72 20.63 -13.45 2.33
C GLY A 72 19.22 -12.88 2.53
N LEU A 73 18.24 -13.76 2.70
CA LEU A 73 16.79 -13.40 2.68
C LEU A 73 16.31 -12.60 3.91
N SER A 74 17.02 -12.64 5.02
CA SER A 74 16.69 -11.88 6.25
C SER A 74 16.66 -10.37 5.99
N TRP A 75 17.44 -9.91 5.04
CA TRP A 75 17.51 -8.51 4.63
C TRP A 75 16.25 -8.01 3.92
N ALA A 76 15.46 -8.91 3.32
CA ALA A 76 14.25 -8.54 2.61
C ALA A 76 13.21 -7.81 3.49
N THR A 77 13.21 -8.06 4.79
CA THR A 77 12.36 -7.34 5.75
C THR A 77 13.05 -6.09 6.29
N ASP A 78 14.37 -6.08 6.42
CA ASP A 78 15.11 -4.99 7.05
C ASP A 78 15.18 -3.74 6.17
N ILE A 79 15.12 -3.88 4.84
CA ILE A 79 15.04 -2.73 3.94
C ILE A 79 13.81 -1.86 4.19
N TRP A 80 12.76 -2.44 4.79
CA TRP A 80 11.51 -1.76 5.10
C TRP A 80 11.50 -1.07 6.47
N LYS A 81 12.49 -1.33 7.31
CA LYS A 81 12.67 -0.66 8.60
C LYS A 81 13.27 0.72 8.40
N LYS A 82 12.53 1.63 7.80
CA LYS A 82 12.95 3.02 7.56
C LYS A 82 12.04 3.97 8.33
N TRP A 83 12.55 5.17 8.61
CA TRP A 83 11.84 6.24 9.31
C TRP A 83 11.15 5.73 10.59
N ASP A 84 9.87 5.99 10.73
CA ASP A 84 9.09 5.66 11.94
C ASP A 84 8.81 4.17 12.14
N ALA A 85 9.19 3.31 11.17
CA ALA A 85 8.97 1.87 11.28
C ALA A 85 9.56 1.27 12.55
N TRP A 86 10.71 1.75 13.00
CA TRP A 86 11.33 1.30 14.24
C TRP A 86 10.49 1.61 15.48
N HIS A 87 9.88 2.80 15.52
CA HIS A 87 9.02 3.21 16.62
C HIS A 87 7.75 2.37 16.66
N TYR A 88 7.13 2.10 15.51
CA TYR A 88 5.96 1.23 15.43
C TYR A 88 6.26 -0.22 15.82
N VAL A 89 7.42 -0.77 15.41
CA VAL A 89 7.88 -2.10 15.85
C VAL A 89 8.03 -2.11 17.37
N GLY A 90 8.79 -1.17 17.92
CA GLY A 90 8.97 -1.05 19.36
C GLY A 90 7.66 -0.89 20.12
N LEU A 91 6.72 -0.07 19.59
CA LEU A 91 5.41 0.10 20.19
C LEU A 91 4.56 -1.17 20.13
N ALA A 92 4.63 -1.94 19.04
CA ALA A 92 3.94 -3.22 18.94
C ALA A 92 4.51 -4.28 19.90
N GLU A 93 5.82 -4.28 20.13
CA GLU A 93 6.50 -5.24 21.00
C GLU A 93 6.42 -4.85 22.48
N LEU A 94 6.79 -3.62 22.81
CA LEU A 94 6.97 -3.15 24.18
C LEU A 94 5.76 -2.39 24.76
N GLY A 95 4.91 -1.86 23.88
CA GLY A 95 3.81 -0.98 24.30
C GLY A 95 4.25 0.45 24.59
N TYR A 96 3.30 1.28 25.02
CA TYR A 96 3.50 2.73 25.22
C TYR A 96 4.51 3.09 26.32
N THR A 97 4.73 2.21 27.26
CA THR A 97 5.68 2.40 28.38
C THR A 97 7.05 1.81 28.12
N GLY A 98 7.27 1.23 26.93
CA GLY A 98 8.49 0.49 26.61
C GLY A 98 9.68 1.35 26.22
N TYR A 99 9.46 2.61 25.85
CA TYR A 99 10.54 3.52 25.43
C TYR A 99 10.43 4.88 26.09
N TRP A 100 11.47 5.26 26.81
CA TRP A 100 11.60 6.53 27.52
C TRP A 100 12.85 7.25 27.06
N GLU A 101 12.73 8.52 26.73
CA GLU A 101 13.84 9.42 26.43
C GLU A 101 13.66 10.71 27.23
N ASP A 102 14.69 11.14 27.93
CA ASP A 102 14.67 12.31 28.80
C ASP A 102 13.50 12.34 29.81
N GLY A 103 13.14 11.16 30.34
CA GLY A 103 12.04 11.03 31.30
C GLY A 103 10.64 11.18 30.70
N ARG A 104 10.52 11.12 29.37
CA ARG A 104 9.23 11.21 28.65
C ARG A 104 8.94 9.96 27.84
N PRO A 105 7.70 9.44 27.86
CA PRO A 105 7.31 8.32 27.00
C PRO A 105 7.13 8.80 25.56
N LEU A 106 8.08 8.49 24.68
CA LEU A 106 8.08 8.97 23.30
C LEU A 106 6.99 8.36 22.43
N PHE A 107 6.49 7.18 22.77
CA PHE A 107 5.48 6.50 21.95
C PHE A 107 4.08 7.13 22.01
N LEU A 108 3.83 8.10 22.89
CA LEU A 108 2.52 8.76 23.02
C LEU A 108 2.08 9.55 21.78
N VAL A 109 3.02 9.89 20.89
CA VAL A 109 2.72 10.59 19.63
C VAL A 109 2.15 9.67 18.55
N PHE A 110 2.28 8.36 18.70
CA PHE A 110 1.84 7.38 17.71
C PHE A 110 0.44 6.86 18.02
N PHE A 111 -0.42 6.78 16.99
CA PHE A 111 -1.78 6.28 17.16
C PHE A 111 -1.78 4.76 17.45
N PRO A 112 -2.63 4.28 18.38
CA PRO A 112 -2.57 2.93 18.89
C PRO A 112 -3.12 1.85 17.95
N LEU A 113 -4.01 2.20 17.02
CA LEU A 113 -4.75 1.23 16.22
C LEU A 113 -3.83 0.30 15.42
N TYR A 114 -2.84 0.88 14.73
CA TYR A 114 -1.94 0.10 13.89
C TYR A 114 -1.06 -0.85 14.70
N PRO A 115 -0.33 -0.43 15.75
CA PRO A 115 0.43 -1.34 16.62
C PRO A 115 -0.41 -2.42 17.26
N TRP A 116 -1.65 -2.13 17.65
CA TRP A 116 -2.55 -3.14 18.21
C TRP A 116 -2.94 -4.20 17.18
N LEU A 117 -3.24 -3.80 15.94
CA LEU A 117 -3.49 -4.74 14.85
C LEU A 117 -2.27 -5.60 14.55
N VAL A 118 -1.08 -5.00 14.54
CA VAL A 118 0.19 -5.73 14.36
C VAL A 118 0.38 -6.74 15.48
N ARG A 119 0.16 -6.35 16.75
CA ARG A 119 0.25 -7.24 17.90
C ARG A 119 -0.74 -8.41 17.82
N LEU A 120 -1.97 -8.14 17.36
CA LEU A 120 -3.00 -9.15 17.16
C LEU A 120 -2.61 -10.19 16.10
N VAL A 121 -1.99 -9.73 15.00
CA VAL A 121 -1.58 -10.57 13.87
C VAL A 121 -0.23 -11.27 14.11
N CYS A 122 0.60 -10.73 14.99
CA CYS A 122 1.97 -11.20 15.24
C CYS A 122 2.09 -12.71 15.53
N PRO A 123 1.18 -13.37 16.28
CA PRO A 123 1.23 -14.82 16.47
C PRO A 123 1.09 -15.62 15.17
N LEU A 124 0.36 -15.11 14.17
CA LEU A 124 0.17 -15.77 12.88
C LEU A 124 1.44 -15.75 12.01
N THR A 125 2.37 -14.85 12.30
CA THR A 125 3.64 -14.68 11.58
C THR A 125 4.84 -15.28 12.31
N GLY A 126 4.60 -16.17 13.28
CA GLY A 126 5.66 -16.74 14.10
C GLY A 126 6.36 -15.70 14.98
N HIS A 127 5.63 -14.72 15.47
CA HIS A 127 6.12 -13.59 16.28
C HIS A 127 7.09 -12.65 15.53
N ASN A 128 7.04 -12.63 14.20
CA ASN A 128 7.78 -11.66 13.41
C ASN A 128 6.94 -10.38 13.25
N THR A 129 7.27 -9.34 14.04
CA THR A 129 6.53 -8.06 14.07
C THR A 129 6.56 -7.33 12.72
N MET A 130 7.67 -7.43 11.98
CA MET A 130 7.76 -6.82 10.64
C MET A 130 6.82 -7.51 9.64
N ALA A 131 6.82 -8.85 9.63
CA ALA A 131 5.92 -9.61 8.77
C ALA A 131 4.45 -9.35 9.12
N ALA A 132 4.13 -9.24 10.42
CA ALA A 132 2.79 -8.88 10.88
C ALA A 132 2.40 -7.47 10.41
N GLY A 133 3.31 -6.49 10.50
CA GLY A 133 3.11 -5.13 10.03
C GLY A 133 2.84 -5.07 8.53
N LEU A 134 3.63 -5.76 7.71
CA LEU A 134 3.39 -5.91 6.27
C LEU A 134 2.03 -6.50 5.98
N MET A 135 1.68 -7.59 6.67
CA MET A 135 0.38 -8.26 6.49
C MET A 135 -0.78 -7.31 6.80
N VAL A 136 -0.74 -6.58 7.91
CA VAL A 136 -1.75 -5.58 8.26
C VAL A 136 -1.83 -4.50 7.19
N SER A 137 -0.70 -3.93 6.76
CA SER A 137 -0.67 -2.88 5.74
C SER A 137 -1.25 -3.34 4.41
N PHE A 138 -0.89 -4.54 3.94
CA PHE A 138 -1.39 -5.08 2.68
C PHE A 138 -2.90 -5.36 2.72
N LEU A 139 -3.40 -5.91 3.82
CA LEU A 139 -4.83 -6.16 4.00
C LEU A 139 -5.63 -4.87 4.07
N CYS A 140 -5.16 -3.89 4.85
CA CYS A 140 -5.81 -2.58 4.96
C CYS A 140 -5.81 -1.83 3.62
N TYR A 141 -4.68 -1.84 2.89
CA TYR A 141 -4.61 -1.25 1.56
C TYR A 141 -5.60 -1.90 0.59
N SER A 142 -5.66 -3.23 0.57
CA SER A 142 -6.56 -3.96 -0.31
C SER A 142 -8.02 -3.72 0.02
N ALA A 143 -8.37 -3.67 1.31
CA ALA A 143 -9.70 -3.30 1.78
C ALA A 143 -10.05 -1.85 1.39
N GLY A 144 -9.13 -0.91 1.58
CA GLY A 144 -9.29 0.48 1.14
C GLY A 144 -9.55 0.59 -0.36
N GLY A 145 -8.83 -0.20 -1.18
CA GLY A 145 -9.05 -0.30 -2.62
C GLY A 145 -10.47 -0.78 -2.98
N VAL A 146 -11.00 -1.73 -2.23
CA VAL A 146 -12.40 -2.19 -2.41
C VAL A 146 -13.41 -1.08 -2.11
N TYR A 147 -13.21 -0.33 -1.02
CA TYR A 147 -14.10 0.78 -0.68
C TYR A 147 -14.02 1.90 -1.72
N LEU A 148 -12.81 2.23 -2.17
CA LEU A 148 -12.60 3.21 -3.24
C LEU A 148 -13.26 2.76 -4.54
N TYR A 149 -13.13 1.48 -4.90
CA TYR A 149 -13.79 0.91 -6.07
C TYR A 149 -15.31 1.06 -5.98
N ARG A 150 -15.90 0.72 -4.83
CA ARG A 150 -17.36 0.85 -4.61
C ARG A 150 -17.82 2.29 -4.75
N LEU A 151 -17.11 3.22 -4.12
CA LEU A 151 -17.43 4.65 -4.20
C LEU A 151 -17.35 5.16 -5.64
N ALA A 152 -16.25 4.86 -6.34
CA ALA A 152 -16.07 5.28 -7.72
C ALA A 152 -17.08 4.60 -8.67
N ALA A 153 -17.45 3.35 -8.42
CA ALA A 153 -18.48 2.66 -9.21
C ALA A 153 -19.86 3.28 -9.02
N TRP A 154 -20.17 3.71 -7.80
CA TRP A 154 -21.41 4.39 -7.46
C TRP A 154 -21.54 5.75 -8.17
N GLU A 155 -20.46 6.56 -8.13
CA GLU A 155 -20.46 7.93 -8.64
C GLU A 155 -20.18 8.02 -10.16
N LEU A 156 -19.24 7.21 -10.66
CA LEU A 156 -18.64 7.35 -12.00
C LEU A 156 -18.80 6.11 -12.89
N GLY A 157 -19.37 5.04 -12.35
CA GLY A 157 -19.55 3.76 -13.04
C GLY A 157 -18.30 2.85 -12.98
N LYS A 158 -18.50 1.56 -13.30
CA LYS A 158 -17.49 0.49 -13.13
C LYS A 158 -16.21 0.70 -13.95
N GLY A 159 -16.31 1.28 -15.13
CA GLY A 159 -15.15 1.55 -15.98
C GLY A 159 -14.21 2.57 -15.36
N ALA A 160 -14.75 3.65 -14.78
CA ALA A 160 -13.99 4.64 -14.05
C ALA A 160 -13.41 4.04 -12.74
N ALA A 161 -14.22 3.26 -12.02
CA ALA A 161 -13.80 2.63 -10.78
C ALA A 161 -12.56 1.72 -10.95
N ARG A 162 -12.50 0.90 -12.00
CA ARG A 162 -11.32 0.08 -12.31
C ARG A 162 -10.08 0.94 -12.54
N ARG A 163 -10.22 2.02 -13.31
CA ARG A 163 -9.12 2.97 -13.55
C ARG A 163 -8.67 3.66 -12.27
N THR A 164 -9.59 4.07 -11.41
CA THR A 164 -9.28 4.70 -10.13
C THR A 164 -8.41 3.82 -9.25
N VAL A 165 -8.76 2.53 -9.07
CA VAL A 165 -7.96 1.59 -8.29
C VAL A 165 -6.61 1.32 -8.97
N LEU A 166 -6.58 1.22 -10.30
CA LEU A 166 -5.33 1.04 -11.05
C LEU A 166 -4.40 2.25 -10.87
N PHE A 167 -4.92 3.46 -11.03
CA PHE A 167 -4.12 4.69 -10.82
C PHE A 167 -3.62 4.81 -9.39
N LEU A 168 -4.46 4.53 -8.39
CA LEU A 168 -4.02 4.49 -7.00
C LEU A 168 -2.86 3.50 -6.83
N SER A 169 -2.96 2.31 -7.42
CA SER A 169 -1.94 1.27 -7.29
C SER A 169 -0.62 1.62 -7.96
N LEU A 170 -0.67 2.31 -9.10
CA LEU A 170 0.50 2.73 -9.87
C LEU A 170 1.09 4.06 -9.42
N PHE A 171 0.37 4.81 -8.58
CA PHE A 171 0.83 6.11 -8.10
C PHE A 171 2.09 5.93 -7.23
N PRO A 172 3.18 6.64 -7.50
CA PRO A 172 4.47 6.40 -6.82
C PRO A 172 4.38 6.48 -5.29
N TYR A 173 3.64 7.45 -4.74
CA TYR A 173 3.47 7.58 -3.30
C TYR A 173 2.52 6.52 -2.69
N ALA A 174 1.72 5.84 -3.51
CA ALA A 174 0.90 4.72 -3.02
C ALA A 174 1.77 3.56 -2.49
N PHE A 175 3.05 3.52 -2.86
CA PHE A 175 4.03 2.62 -2.28
C PHE A 175 4.07 2.75 -0.74
N PHE A 176 4.01 3.95 -0.20
CA PHE A 176 4.00 4.20 1.24
C PHE A 176 2.74 3.71 1.94
N PHE A 177 1.58 3.72 1.29
CA PHE A 177 0.34 3.17 1.89
C PHE A 177 0.38 1.65 2.09
N GLY A 178 1.23 0.93 1.37
CA GLY A 178 1.47 -0.50 1.54
C GLY A 178 2.82 -0.79 2.17
N GLY A 179 3.60 0.24 2.49
CA GLY A 179 4.85 0.12 3.21
C GLY A 179 4.61 -0.28 4.67
N VAL A 180 5.67 -0.70 5.33
CA VAL A 180 5.61 -1.03 6.73
C VAL A 180 5.73 0.25 7.53
N MET A 181 4.65 0.60 8.23
CA MET A 181 4.76 1.50 9.37
C MET A 181 5.33 2.90 9.04
N THR A 182 5.05 3.42 7.88
CA THR A 182 5.38 4.81 7.50
C THR A 182 4.18 5.73 7.66
#